data_3cf44befa142c96b1aaf7aad7e4881c5
#
_entry.id   3cf44befa142c96b1aaf7aad7e4881c5
#
_cell.length_a   1.000
_cell.length_b   1.000
_cell.length_c   1.000
_cell.angle_alpha   90.00
_cell.angle_beta   90.00
_cell.angle_gamma   90.00
#
_symmetry.space_group_name_H-M   'P 1'
#
loop_
_entity.id
_entity.type
_entity.pdbx_description
1 polymer ?
#
loop_
_entity_poly.entity_id
_entity_poly.type
_entity_poly.pdbx_seq_one_letter_code
_entity_poly.pdbx_strand_id
1 'polypeptide(L)'
;FKQKTAYEIGVRLVGSEMCIRDRTCLYHPDAKSFLISEAVRGEGGELTNLRGQRFMEAVHPLKSLAPRDVVARAIDREMKRSGDDHALLNITHKPARFLMDRFPNIYRTCLGYGIDVTKEPIPVVPAAHYQCGGVRVGHHGETDLAGLYAIGEVACTGLHGANRLASNSLLEALVYAHRTAGHMLANPAKPPSAELPKWHSGSATDPDEMVVVAHNWDELRRLMWDYVGIVRTDKRLKRALTRVRNLQEEIQAYYWDFTVTSDLLELRNLATVSELIVRSALERRESRGLHLSLIHI
;
A
#
# COMPACT_ATOMS: atom_id res chain seq x y z
N PHE A 1 27.21 17.25 2.35
CA PHE A 1 26.02 17.24 3.23
C PHE A 1 25.55 15.78 3.34
N LYS A 2 25.85 15.09 4.46
CA LYS A 2 25.20 13.80 4.73
C LYS A 2 23.71 14.10 4.88
N GLN A 3 22.88 13.64 3.94
CA GLN A 3 21.44 13.65 4.12
C GLN A 3 21.12 12.80 5.37
N LYS A 4 20.58 13.45 6.38
CA LYS A 4 19.98 12.73 7.50
C LYS A 4 18.80 11.96 6.95
N THR A 5 18.79 10.66 7.13
CA THR A 5 17.62 9.84 6.78
C THR A 5 16.42 10.26 7.63
N ALA A 6 15.19 9.95 7.22
CA ALA A 6 13.98 10.21 8.01
C ALA A 6 14.10 9.66 9.45
N TYR A 7 15.00 8.70 9.66
CA TYR A 7 15.36 8.10 10.95
C TYR A 7 16.22 9.03 11.82
N GLU A 8 17.14 9.78 11.21
CA GLU A 8 18.01 10.73 11.89
C GLU A 8 17.30 12.07 12.19
N ILE A 9 16.21 12.34 11.51
CA ILE A 9 15.39 13.56 11.66
C ILE A 9 14.46 13.46 12.88
N GLY A 10 14.38 12.31 13.54
CA GLY A 10 13.56 12.15 14.76
C GLY A 10 12.04 12.19 14.53
N VAL A 11 11.59 12.12 13.26
CA VAL A 11 10.16 12.01 12.94
C VAL A 11 9.66 10.64 13.37
N ARG A 12 8.77 10.60 14.35
CA ARG A 12 8.16 9.36 14.82
C ARG A 12 7.09 8.91 13.84
N LEU A 13 7.22 7.70 13.35
CA LEU A 13 6.18 7.00 12.61
C LEU A 13 5.38 6.12 13.56
N VAL A 14 4.06 6.22 13.50
CA VAL A 14 3.15 5.46 14.35
C VAL A 14 2.17 4.70 13.48
N GLY A 15 2.12 3.37 13.66
CA GLY A 15 1.17 2.52 12.96
C GLY A 15 1.33 2.44 11.45
N SER A 16 2.48 2.86 10.89
CA SER A 16 2.73 2.88 9.44
C SER A 16 2.71 1.51 8.77
N GLU A 17 2.76 0.42 9.54
CA GLU A 17 2.54 -0.94 9.06
C GLU A 17 1.08 -1.28 8.74
N MET A 18 0.15 -0.39 9.08
CA MET A 18 -1.28 -0.60 8.94
C MET A 18 -1.81 -0.11 7.59
N CYS A 19 -1.37 -0.73 6.51
CA CYS A 19 -1.95 -0.50 5.21
C CYS A 19 -3.26 -1.28 5.07
N ILE A 20 -4.39 -0.59 4.84
CA ILE A 20 -5.69 -1.24 4.62
C ILE A 20 -5.66 -1.91 3.25
N ARG A 21 -5.64 -3.24 3.24
CA ARG A 21 -5.74 -4.08 2.04
C ARG A 21 -7.09 -4.81 2.04
N ASP A 22 -8.17 -4.05 2.12
CA ASP A 22 -9.54 -4.60 2.19
C ASP A 22 -10.27 -4.57 0.84
N ARG A 23 -9.64 -4.04 -0.20
CA ARG A 23 -10.21 -4.03 -1.55
C ARG A 23 -9.81 -5.27 -2.33
N THR A 24 -10.76 -5.75 -3.12
CA THR A 24 -10.53 -6.76 -4.15
C THR A 24 -10.35 -6.05 -5.48
N CYS A 25 -9.20 -6.20 -6.11
CA CYS A 25 -8.88 -5.59 -7.39
C CYS A 25 -8.65 -6.63 -8.48
N LEU A 26 -8.86 -6.21 -9.72
CA LEU A 26 -8.52 -7.02 -10.88
C LEU A 26 -7.01 -7.28 -10.89
N TYR A 27 -6.64 -8.56 -11.04
CA TYR A 27 -5.26 -8.96 -11.29
C TYR A 27 -5.00 -8.96 -12.79
N HIS A 28 -4.28 -7.96 -13.26
CA HIS A 28 -3.83 -7.85 -14.65
C HIS A 28 -2.64 -6.89 -14.68
N PRO A 29 -1.58 -7.15 -15.48
CA PRO A 29 -0.38 -6.30 -15.53
C PRO A 29 -0.69 -4.82 -15.78
N ASP A 30 -1.63 -4.53 -16.67
CA ASP A 30 -1.97 -3.16 -17.10
C ASP A 30 -3.14 -2.53 -16.33
N ALA A 31 -3.80 -3.27 -15.44
CA ALA A 31 -5.07 -2.84 -14.80
C ALA A 31 -4.92 -1.87 -13.62
N LYS A 32 -3.75 -1.29 -13.35
CA LYS A 32 -3.48 -0.27 -12.31
C LYS A 32 -4.45 -0.31 -11.10
N SER A 33 -4.60 -1.47 -10.46
CA SER A 33 -5.47 -1.68 -9.28
C SER A 33 -6.96 -1.38 -9.50
N PHE A 34 -7.53 -1.76 -10.64
CA PHE A 34 -8.95 -1.58 -10.92
C PHE A 34 -9.81 -2.34 -9.90
N LEU A 35 -10.72 -1.61 -9.24
CA LEU A 35 -11.57 -2.16 -8.18
C LEU A 35 -12.65 -3.07 -8.73
N ILE A 36 -12.70 -4.32 -8.28
CA ILE A 36 -13.85 -5.21 -8.43
C ILE A 36 -14.76 -5.02 -7.22
N SER A 37 -15.91 -4.38 -7.46
CA SER A 37 -16.84 -4.02 -6.39
C SER A 37 -17.28 -5.22 -5.56
N GLU A 38 -17.42 -5.01 -4.24
CA GLU A 38 -18.02 -5.99 -3.33
C GLU A 38 -19.43 -6.40 -3.75
N ALA A 39 -20.15 -5.53 -4.49
CA ALA A 39 -21.47 -5.84 -5.02
C ALA A 39 -21.49 -7.08 -5.93
N VAL A 40 -20.36 -7.41 -6.60
CA VAL A 40 -20.25 -8.65 -7.39
C VAL A 40 -20.41 -9.88 -6.49
N ARG A 41 -19.81 -9.87 -5.30
CA ARG A 41 -20.00 -10.91 -4.28
C ARG A 41 -21.43 -10.88 -3.72
N GLY A 42 -21.99 -9.68 -3.53
CA GLY A 42 -23.36 -9.46 -3.11
C GLY A 42 -24.40 -10.10 -4.04
N GLU A 43 -24.15 -10.09 -5.35
CA GLU A 43 -25.00 -10.75 -6.36
C GLU A 43 -24.68 -12.25 -6.53
N GLY A 44 -23.85 -12.82 -5.64
CA GLY A 44 -23.57 -14.25 -5.62
C GLY A 44 -22.24 -14.66 -6.24
N GLY A 45 -21.32 -13.72 -6.47
CA GLY A 45 -19.97 -14.06 -6.92
C GLY A 45 -19.21 -14.90 -5.89
N GLU A 46 -18.63 -16.01 -6.33
CA GLU A 46 -17.94 -16.99 -5.48
C GLU A 46 -16.42 -16.90 -5.66
N LEU A 47 -15.68 -16.88 -4.54
CA LEU A 47 -14.22 -16.89 -4.54
C LEU A 47 -13.72 -18.33 -4.58
N THR A 48 -12.83 -18.59 -5.55
CA THR A 48 -12.14 -19.87 -5.71
C THR A 48 -10.64 -19.68 -5.91
N ASN A 49 -9.86 -20.71 -5.61
CA ASN A 49 -8.47 -20.77 -6.05
C ASN A 49 -8.40 -21.19 -7.53
N LEU A 50 -7.19 -21.24 -8.12
CA LEU A 50 -7.00 -21.62 -9.52
C LEU A 50 -7.41 -23.08 -9.83
N ARG A 51 -7.61 -23.90 -8.80
CA ARG A 51 -8.10 -25.28 -8.92
C ARG A 51 -9.64 -25.38 -8.83
N GLY A 52 -10.33 -24.24 -8.75
CA GLY A 52 -11.79 -24.19 -8.62
C GLY A 52 -12.33 -24.47 -7.21
N GLN A 53 -11.48 -24.61 -6.19
CA GLN A 53 -11.93 -24.90 -4.81
C GLN A 53 -12.44 -23.62 -4.13
N ARG A 54 -13.59 -23.68 -3.49
CA ARG A 54 -14.24 -22.59 -2.74
C ARG A 54 -13.65 -22.45 -1.34
N PHE A 55 -12.51 -21.80 -1.20
CA PHE A 55 -11.79 -21.71 0.07
C PHE A 55 -12.52 -20.91 1.16
N MET A 56 -13.46 -20.02 0.80
CA MET A 56 -14.21 -19.21 1.78
C MET A 56 -15.19 -20.04 2.64
N GLU A 57 -15.57 -21.22 2.21
CA GLU A 57 -16.48 -22.09 2.96
C GLU A 57 -15.89 -22.57 4.30
N ALA A 58 -14.60 -22.76 4.35
CA ALA A 58 -13.86 -23.13 5.56
C ALA A 58 -13.46 -21.93 6.45
N VAL A 59 -13.65 -20.69 5.96
CA VAL A 59 -13.16 -19.48 6.64
C VAL A 59 -14.27 -18.76 7.40
N HIS A 60 -15.48 -18.67 6.82
CA HIS A 60 -16.55 -17.87 7.42
C HIS A 60 -17.95 -18.42 7.04
N PRO A 61 -18.95 -18.40 7.97
CA PRO A 61 -20.30 -18.86 7.69
C PRO A 61 -20.98 -18.16 6.51
N LEU A 62 -20.71 -16.86 6.32
CA LEU A 62 -21.22 -16.08 5.18
C LEU A 62 -20.41 -16.33 3.89
N LYS A 63 -19.46 -17.26 3.87
CA LYS A 63 -18.65 -17.60 2.69
C LYS A 63 -18.08 -16.35 2.00
N SER A 64 -18.27 -16.22 0.68
CA SER A 64 -17.83 -15.07 -0.11
C SER A 64 -18.51 -13.73 0.25
N LEU A 65 -19.59 -13.75 1.04
CA LEU A 65 -20.26 -12.56 1.57
C LEU A 65 -19.68 -12.09 2.92
N ALA A 66 -18.63 -12.73 3.42
CA ALA A 66 -17.93 -12.31 4.63
C ALA A 66 -17.46 -10.85 4.55
N PRO A 67 -17.24 -10.18 5.69
CA PRO A 67 -16.67 -8.83 5.74
C PRO A 67 -15.38 -8.71 4.93
N ARG A 68 -15.13 -7.53 4.36
CA ARG A 68 -14.02 -7.29 3.41
C ARG A 68 -12.65 -7.69 3.97
N ASP A 69 -12.39 -7.37 5.23
CA ASP A 69 -11.13 -7.71 5.89
C ASP A 69 -10.93 -9.23 6.04
N VAL A 70 -12.01 -9.97 6.31
CA VAL A 70 -11.99 -11.44 6.35
C VAL A 70 -11.70 -12.00 4.98
N VAL A 71 -12.36 -11.49 3.94
CA VAL A 71 -12.15 -11.90 2.54
C VAL A 71 -10.72 -11.61 2.10
N ALA A 72 -10.22 -10.40 2.33
CA ALA A 72 -8.86 -10.02 1.95
C ALA A 72 -7.81 -10.92 2.63
N ARG A 73 -7.98 -11.20 3.93
CA ARG A 73 -7.11 -12.15 4.67
C ARG A 73 -7.19 -13.58 4.13
N ALA A 74 -8.37 -14.00 3.72
CA ALA A 74 -8.56 -15.34 3.18
C ALA A 74 -7.89 -15.50 1.81
N ILE A 75 -8.06 -14.52 0.91
CA ILE A 75 -7.40 -14.50 -0.39
C ILE A 75 -5.88 -14.49 -0.20
N ASP A 76 -5.32 -13.58 0.63
CA ASP A 76 -3.88 -13.48 0.91
C ASP A 76 -3.31 -14.81 1.47
N ARG A 77 -4.07 -15.47 2.37
CA ARG A 77 -3.69 -16.77 2.93
C ARG A 77 -3.68 -17.86 1.87
N GLU A 78 -4.73 -17.91 1.02
CA GLU A 78 -4.85 -18.92 -0.03
C GLU A 78 -3.73 -18.79 -1.06
N MET A 79 -3.46 -17.58 -1.55
CA MET A 79 -2.36 -17.29 -2.46
C MET A 79 -1.01 -17.72 -1.88
N LYS A 80 -0.73 -17.39 -0.61
CA LYS A 80 0.51 -17.78 0.06
C LYS A 80 0.63 -19.28 0.32
N ARG A 81 -0.50 -19.97 0.48
CA ARG A 81 -0.54 -21.44 0.65
C ARG A 81 -0.31 -22.19 -0.66
N SER A 82 -0.95 -21.70 -1.73
CA SER A 82 -0.89 -22.35 -3.06
C SER A 82 0.35 -21.95 -3.86
N GLY A 83 0.91 -20.76 -3.62
CA GLY A 83 1.94 -20.14 -4.44
C GLY A 83 1.38 -19.40 -5.66
N ASP A 84 0.06 -19.31 -5.77
CA ASP A 84 -0.62 -18.64 -6.90
C ASP A 84 -0.54 -17.11 -6.75
N ASP A 85 -0.47 -16.40 -7.87
CA ASP A 85 -0.40 -14.94 -7.90
C ASP A 85 -1.76 -14.24 -7.68
N HIS A 86 -2.87 -14.96 -7.80
CA HIS A 86 -4.24 -14.43 -7.66
C HIS A 86 -5.25 -15.51 -7.25
N ALA A 87 -6.44 -15.08 -6.88
CA ALA A 87 -7.63 -15.90 -6.75
C ALA A 87 -8.62 -15.60 -7.88
N LEU A 88 -9.69 -16.37 -7.98
CA LEU A 88 -10.73 -16.20 -8.97
C LEU A 88 -12.05 -15.81 -8.31
N LEU A 89 -12.73 -14.82 -8.86
CA LEU A 89 -14.10 -14.44 -8.50
C LEU A 89 -15.04 -14.87 -9.62
N ASN A 90 -15.77 -15.94 -9.39
CA ASN A 90 -16.68 -16.53 -10.38
C ASN A 90 -18.12 -16.01 -10.20
N ILE A 91 -18.68 -15.40 -11.25
CA ILE A 91 -20.07 -14.95 -11.33
C ILE A 91 -20.73 -15.42 -12.65
N THR A 92 -20.11 -16.30 -13.39
CA THR A 92 -20.57 -16.78 -14.71
C THR A 92 -21.92 -17.53 -14.65
N HIS A 93 -22.37 -17.94 -13.47
CA HIS A 93 -23.69 -18.54 -13.29
C HIS A 93 -24.87 -17.57 -13.47
N LYS A 94 -24.60 -16.25 -13.53
CA LYS A 94 -25.61 -15.23 -13.81
C LYS A 94 -25.77 -15.01 -15.32
N PRO A 95 -27.00 -14.66 -15.78
CA PRO A 95 -27.19 -14.34 -17.19
C PRO A 95 -26.32 -13.20 -17.68
N ALA A 96 -25.73 -13.32 -18.86
CA ALA A 96 -24.83 -12.30 -19.43
C ALA A 96 -25.43 -10.89 -19.45
N ARG A 97 -26.71 -10.77 -19.85
CA ARG A 97 -27.42 -9.49 -19.87
C ARG A 97 -27.51 -8.86 -18.48
N PHE A 98 -27.79 -9.68 -17.45
CA PHE A 98 -27.81 -9.20 -16.04
C PHE A 98 -26.43 -8.61 -15.64
N LEU A 99 -25.34 -9.30 -15.97
CA LEU A 99 -23.97 -8.84 -15.64
C LEU A 99 -23.63 -7.52 -16.35
N MET A 100 -23.98 -7.40 -17.63
CA MET A 100 -23.76 -6.18 -18.40
C MET A 100 -24.56 -4.99 -17.88
N ASP A 101 -25.82 -5.20 -17.50
CA ASP A 101 -26.70 -4.14 -17.01
C ASP A 101 -26.37 -3.76 -15.56
N ARG A 102 -26.03 -4.73 -14.70
CA ARG A 102 -25.74 -4.52 -13.27
C ARG A 102 -24.36 -3.97 -13.00
N PHE A 103 -23.38 -4.41 -13.79
CA PHE A 103 -21.95 -4.06 -13.62
C PHE A 103 -21.31 -3.53 -14.91
N PRO A 104 -21.88 -2.50 -15.57
CA PRO A 104 -21.44 -2.07 -16.91
C PRO A 104 -19.96 -1.62 -16.94
N ASN A 105 -19.47 -0.99 -15.87
CA ASN A 105 -18.08 -0.55 -15.80
C ASN A 105 -17.13 -1.73 -15.60
N ILE A 106 -17.47 -2.68 -14.72
CA ILE A 106 -16.63 -3.87 -14.48
C ILE A 106 -16.59 -4.70 -15.76
N TYR A 107 -17.74 -4.93 -16.40
CA TYR A 107 -17.82 -5.67 -17.67
C TYR A 107 -16.92 -5.04 -18.74
N ARG A 108 -17.10 -3.74 -19.02
CA ARG A 108 -16.32 -3.04 -20.06
C ARG A 108 -14.82 -3.03 -19.76
N THR A 109 -14.44 -2.80 -18.53
CA THR A 109 -13.04 -2.75 -18.14
C THR A 109 -12.38 -4.11 -18.24
N CYS A 110 -13.02 -5.17 -17.71
CA CYS A 110 -12.49 -6.53 -17.82
C CYS A 110 -12.39 -6.98 -19.27
N LEU A 111 -13.43 -6.70 -20.08
CA LEU A 111 -13.43 -7.02 -21.49
C LEU A 111 -12.32 -6.29 -22.26
N GLY A 112 -12.02 -5.04 -21.90
CA GLY A 112 -10.90 -4.26 -22.45
C GLY A 112 -9.51 -4.89 -22.16
N TYR A 113 -9.41 -5.70 -21.12
CA TYR A 113 -8.23 -6.51 -20.80
C TYR A 113 -8.32 -7.97 -21.28
N GLY A 114 -9.31 -8.29 -22.12
CA GLY A 114 -9.49 -9.64 -22.67
C GLY A 114 -10.23 -10.61 -21.77
N ILE A 115 -10.82 -10.16 -20.65
CA ILE A 115 -11.52 -11.00 -19.68
C ILE A 115 -13.02 -10.81 -19.84
N ASP A 116 -13.73 -11.82 -20.39
CA ASP A 116 -15.18 -11.82 -20.53
C ASP A 116 -15.84 -12.39 -19.26
N VAL A 117 -16.22 -11.52 -18.35
CA VAL A 117 -16.84 -11.91 -17.05
C VAL A 117 -18.15 -12.69 -17.18
N THR A 118 -18.72 -12.76 -18.38
CA THR A 118 -19.92 -13.58 -18.66
C THR A 118 -19.57 -15.02 -18.98
N LYS A 119 -18.30 -15.32 -19.26
CA LYS A 119 -17.82 -16.64 -19.68
C LYS A 119 -16.76 -17.22 -18.77
N GLU A 120 -15.97 -16.36 -18.12
CA GLU A 120 -14.85 -16.77 -17.30
C GLU A 120 -14.79 -16.01 -15.97
N PRO A 121 -14.20 -16.62 -14.92
CA PRO A 121 -14.00 -15.96 -13.65
C PRO A 121 -13.06 -14.78 -13.74
N ILE A 122 -13.28 -13.76 -12.90
CA ILE A 122 -12.42 -12.57 -12.80
C ILE A 122 -11.22 -12.91 -11.93
N PRO A 123 -9.96 -12.77 -12.42
CA PRO A 123 -8.78 -12.88 -11.59
C PRO A 123 -8.71 -11.69 -10.61
N VAL A 124 -8.57 -11.98 -9.31
CA VAL A 124 -8.64 -10.97 -8.26
C VAL A 124 -7.55 -11.13 -7.22
N VAL A 125 -7.12 -10.00 -6.67
CA VAL A 125 -6.15 -9.91 -5.57
C VAL A 125 -6.63 -8.91 -4.51
N PRO A 126 -6.20 -9.03 -3.24
CA PRO A 126 -6.35 -7.95 -2.28
C PRO A 126 -5.47 -6.78 -2.73
N ALA A 127 -5.93 -5.56 -2.59
CA ALA A 127 -5.12 -4.38 -2.91
C ALA A 127 -5.01 -3.43 -1.73
N ALA A 128 -3.88 -2.73 -1.65
CA ALA A 128 -3.69 -1.64 -0.71
C ALA A 128 -4.70 -0.52 -1.03
N HIS A 129 -5.33 0.02 0.01
CA HIS A 129 -6.37 1.03 -0.12
C HIS A 129 -5.99 2.33 0.56
N TYR A 130 -5.50 2.26 1.79
CA TYR A 130 -5.23 3.42 2.62
C TYR A 130 -4.16 3.08 3.66
N GLN A 131 -3.27 4.03 3.92
CA GLN A 131 -2.27 3.92 4.97
C GLN A 131 -2.88 4.39 6.30
N CYS A 132 -3.04 3.49 7.28
CA CYS A 132 -3.29 3.88 8.65
C CYS A 132 -1.96 4.08 9.38
N GLY A 133 -1.84 5.14 10.17
CA GLY A 133 -0.57 5.55 10.73
C GLY A 133 0.20 6.48 9.81
N GLY A 134 1.48 6.68 10.07
CA GLY A 134 2.33 7.61 9.33
C GLY A 134 3.11 8.54 10.24
N VAL A 135 3.36 9.76 9.81
CA VAL A 135 4.06 10.78 10.59
C VAL A 135 3.19 11.23 11.77
N ARG A 136 3.68 11.05 12.97
CA ARG A 136 2.98 11.50 14.18
C ARG A 136 2.81 13.02 14.18
N VAL A 137 1.59 13.49 14.41
CA VAL A 137 1.27 14.92 14.44
C VAL A 137 0.43 15.30 15.65
N GLY A 138 0.50 16.56 16.05
CA GLY A 138 -0.38 17.17 17.05
C GLY A 138 -1.69 17.67 16.44
N HIS A 139 -2.42 18.49 17.21
CA HIS A 139 -3.77 18.93 16.84
C HIS A 139 -3.86 19.87 15.64
N HIS A 140 -2.74 20.48 15.26
CA HIS A 140 -2.64 21.41 14.10
C HIS A 140 -1.77 20.84 12.98
N GLY A 141 -1.50 19.52 12.99
CA GLY A 141 -0.65 18.87 11.98
C GLY A 141 0.86 19.08 12.18
N GLU A 142 1.28 19.70 13.28
CA GLU A 142 2.69 19.89 13.63
C GLU A 142 3.36 18.56 13.95
N THR A 143 4.60 18.38 13.46
CA THR A 143 5.44 17.21 13.76
C THR A 143 6.41 17.49 14.90
N ASP A 144 7.16 16.49 15.33
CA ASP A 144 8.26 16.63 16.31
C ASP A 144 9.44 17.50 15.77
N LEU A 145 9.44 17.84 14.48
CA LEU A 145 10.39 18.77 13.88
C LEU A 145 9.79 20.17 13.76
N ALA A 146 10.44 21.14 14.37
CA ALA A 146 9.99 22.51 14.32
C ALA A 146 9.87 23.02 12.87
N GLY A 147 8.71 23.57 12.50
CA GLY A 147 8.43 24.10 11.17
C GLY A 147 8.00 23.05 10.13
N LEU A 148 7.97 21.76 10.49
CA LEU A 148 7.46 20.69 9.62
C LEU A 148 6.04 20.28 10.05
N TYR A 149 5.14 20.24 9.09
CA TYR A 149 3.75 19.79 9.27
C TYR A 149 3.46 18.62 8.37
N ALA A 150 2.54 17.73 8.81
CA ALA A 150 2.01 16.65 7.99
C ALA A 150 0.48 16.57 8.15
N ILE A 151 -0.23 16.45 7.02
CA ILE A 151 -1.69 16.37 6.97
C ILE A 151 -2.14 15.32 5.95
N GLY A 152 -3.39 14.86 6.07
CA GLY A 152 -3.96 13.84 5.19
C GLY A 152 -3.39 12.44 5.46
N GLU A 153 -3.35 11.60 4.44
CA GLU A 153 -3.01 10.18 4.57
C GLU A 153 -1.63 9.91 5.15
N VAL A 154 -0.66 10.79 4.93
CA VAL A 154 0.71 10.67 5.47
C VAL A 154 0.77 10.91 6.97
N ALA A 155 -0.23 11.58 7.55
CA ALA A 155 -0.24 11.94 8.96
C ALA A 155 -0.87 10.84 9.83
N CYS A 156 -0.30 10.61 11.01
CA CYS A 156 -0.89 9.82 12.07
C CYS A 156 -1.49 10.73 13.14
N THR A 157 -2.77 11.03 13.01
CA THR A 157 -3.54 11.82 14.00
C THR A 157 -4.12 10.95 15.11
N GLY A 158 -4.12 9.62 14.93
CA GLY A 158 -4.77 8.65 15.81
C GLY A 158 -6.25 8.39 15.46
N LEU A 159 -6.87 9.18 14.59
CA LEU A 159 -8.30 9.06 14.24
C LEU A 159 -8.67 7.67 13.70
N HIS A 160 -7.80 7.09 12.88
CA HIS A 160 -8.10 5.85 12.18
C HIS A 160 -7.83 4.58 13.00
N GLY A 161 -7.02 4.69 14.05
CA GLY A 161 -6.62 3.51 14.83
C GLY A 161 -6.04 2.41 13.94
N ALA A 162 -6.49 1.18 14.16
CA ALA A 162 -6.01 0.01 13.42
C ALA A 162 -6.73 -0.21 12.07
N ASN A 163 -7.85 0.45 11.83
CA ASN A 163 -8.62 0.33 10.58
C ASN A 163 -9.52 1.55 10.39
N ARG A 164 -9.34 2.23 9.28
CA ARG A 164 -10.09 3.46 8.95
C ARG A 164 -11.56 3.16 8.66
N LEU A 165 -12.46 3.93 9.26
CA LEU A 165 -13.87 3.95 8.87
C LEU A 165 -14.05 4.62 7.51
N ALA A 166 -15.03 4.16 6.74
CA ALA A 166 -15.34 4.70 5.42
C ALA A 166 -15.58 6.22 5.47
N SER A 167 -15.09 6.93 4.46
CA SER A 167 -15.18 8.38 4.27
C SER A 167 -14.39 9.26 5.24
N ASN A 168 -13.90 8.74 6.35
CA ASN A 168 -13.18 9.55 7.35
C ASN A 168 -11.84 10.11 6.86
N SER A 169 -11.21 9.49 5.85
CA SER A 169 -9.96 10.00 5.28
C SER A 169 -10.07 11.40 4.68
N LEU A 170 -11.16 11.66 3.94
CA LEU A 170 -11.39 12.97 3.34
C LEU A 170 -11.73 14.02 4.40
N LEU A 171 -12.52 13.65 5.42
CA LEU A 171 -12.85 14.53 6.52
C LEU A 171 -11.63 14.91 7.34
N GLU A 172 -10.77 13.93 7.64
CA GLU A 172 -9.50 14.18 8.33
C GLU A 172 -8.62 15.15 7.55
N ALA A 173 -8.41 14.88 6.26
CA ALA A 173 -7.58 15.72 5.40
C ALA A 173 -8.10 17.19 5.38
N LEU A 174 -9.41 17.40 5.21
CA LEU A 174 -10.02 18.72 5.20
C LEU A 174 -9.88 19.45 6.55
N VAL A 175 -10.20 18.76 7.65
CA VAL A 175 -10.14 19.35 8.99
C VAL A 175 -8.71 19.73 9.36
N TYR A 176 -7.75 18.84 9.13
CA TYR A 176 -6.35 19.11 9.46
C TYR A 176 -5.74 20.15 8.53
N ALA A 177 -6.07 20.15 7.22
CA ALA A 177 -5.63 21.23 6.32
C ALA A 177 -6.08 22.60 6.82
N HIS A 178 -7.35 22.73 7.21
CA HIS A 178 -7.89 24.00 7.74
C HIS A 178 -7.22 24.41 9.06
N ARG A 179 -7.06 23.47 10.01
CA ARG A 179 -6.40 23.73 11.29
C ARG A 179 -4.94 24.12 11.13
N THR A 180 -4.20 23.39 10.27
CA THR A 180 -2.79 23.67 9.99
C THR A 180 -2.62 25.04 9.36
N ALA A 181 -3.44 25.38 8.36
CA ALA A 181 -3.40 26.69 7.73
C ALA A 181 -3.63 27.83 8.74
N GLY A 182 -4.65 27.70 9.59
CA GLY A 182 -4.93 28.68 10.64
C GLY A 182 -3.77 28.83 11.64
N HIS A 183 -3.17 27.69 12.03
CA HIS A 183 -2.02 27.68 12.94
C HIS A 183 -0.78 28.33 12.32
N MET A 184 -0.47 28.03 11.05
CA MET A 184 0.65 28.63 10.34
C MET A 184 0.48 30.14 10.14
N LEU A 185 -0.73 30.61 9.85
CA LEU A 185 -1.04 32.04 9.72
C LEU A 185 -0.88 32.78 11.06
N ALA A 186 -1.29 32.15 12.15
CA ALA A 186 -1.14 32.72 13.50
C ALA A 186 0.32 32.69 14.01
N ASN A 187 1.14 31.78 13.49
CA ASN A 187 2.51 31.57 13.90
C ASN A 187 3.44 31.56 12.66
N PRO A 188 3.61 32.71 11.99
CA PRO A 188 4.42 32.76 10.79
C PRO A 188 5.88 32.37 11.10
N ALA A 189 6.42 31.46 10.28
CA ALA A 189 7.82 31.08 10.37
C ALA A 189 8.73 32.30 10.07
N LYS A 190 9.82 32.43 10.81
CA LYS A 190 10.86 33.40 10.44
C LYS A 190 11.47 32.97 9.11
N PRO A 191 11.69 33.91 8.18
CA PRO A 191 12.37 33.59 6.94
C PRO A 191 13.76 32.98 7.25
N PRO A 192 14.23 32.03 6.42
CA PRO A 192 15.57 31.45 6.62
C PRO A 192 16.63 32.55 6.58
N SER A 193 17.56 32.50 7.51
CA SER A 193 18.65 33.48 7.64
C SER A 193 19.78 33.28 6.63
N ALA A 194 19.76 32.20 5.87
CA ALA A 194 20.80 31.88 4.89
C ALA A 194 20.18 31.62 3.51
N GLU A 195 20.91 32.03 2.46
CA GLU A 195 20.57 31.63 1.10
C GLU A 195 20.68 30.12 0.96
N LEU A 196 19.71 29.51 0.27
CA LEU A 196 19.78 28.09 -0.07
C LEU A 196 20.95 27.87 -1.03
N PRO A 197 21.84 26.90 -0.74
CA PRO A 197 22.92 26.59 -1.65
C PRO A 197 22.37 26.13 -3.00
N LYS A 198 23.00 26.56 -4.08
CA LYS A 198 22.65 26.06 -5.42
C LYS A 198 22.93 24.57 -5.49
N TRP A 199 22.06 23.87 -6.18
CA TRP A 199 22.28 22.46 -6.48
C TRP A 199 23.48 22.30 -7.39
N HIS A 200 24.37 21.37 -7.02
CA HIS A 200 25.50 20.94 -7.85
C HIS A 200 25.41 19.43 -8.04
N SER A 201 25.30 18.97 -9.29
CA SER A 201 25.27 17.54 -9.64
C SER A 201 26.58 16.81 -9.39
N GLY A 202 27.65 17.53 -9.07
CA GLY A 202 28.97 16.94 -8.86
C GLY A 202 29.54 16.30 -10.13
N SER A 203 29.96 15.03 -10.01
CA SER A 203 30.46 14.21 -11.12
C SER A 203 29.39 13.27 -11.69
N ALA A 204 28.10 13.44 -11.34
CA ALA A 204 27.04 12.58 -11.83
C ALA A 204 26.94 12.64 -13.36
N THR A 205 26.86 11.47 -13.99
CA THR A 205 26.68 11.29 -15.43
C THR A 205 25.25 10.90 -15.77
N ASP A 206 24.88 10.96 -17.04
CA ASP A 206 23.60 10.43 -17.46
C ASP A 206 23.59 8.91 -17.29
N PRO A 207 22.46 8.32 -16.83
CA PRO A 207 22.38 6.89 -16.62
C PRO A 207 22.53 6.16 -17.95
N ASP A 208 23.43 5.20 -17.98
CA ASP A 208 23.67 4.32 -19.11
C ASP A 208 22.65 3.19 -19.21
N GLU A 209 22.05 2.78 -18.06
CA GLU A 209 21.08 1.70 -17.99
C GLU A 209 19.88 2.06 -17.11
N MET A 210 18.71 2.32 -17.71
CA MET A 210 17.45 2.53 -16.99
C MET A 210 16.83 1.23 -16.45
N VAL A 211 17.33 0.08 -16.90
CA VAL A 211 16.83 -1.25 -16.47
C VAL A 211 17.03 -1.45 -14.98
N VAL A 212 18.08 -0.90 -14.37
CA VAL A 212 18.36 -1.01 -12.93
C VAL A 212 17.24 -0.40 -12.09
N VAL A 213 16.78 0.80 -12.45
CA VAL A 213 15.70 1.49 -11.74
C VAL A 213 14.39 0.71 -11.86
N ALA A 214 14.06 0.25 -13.06
CA ALA A 214 12.84 -0.52 -13.33
C ALA A 214 12.85 -1.88 -12.59
N HIS A 215 13.99 -2.58 -12.62
CA HIS A 215 14.16 -3.87 -11.94
C HIS A 215 14.00 -3.73 -10.43
N ASN A 216 14.72 -2.79 -9.81
CA ASN A 216 14.66 -2.57 -8.36
C ASN A 216 13.26 -2.12 -7.91
N TRP A 217 12.55 -1.36 -8.74
CA TRP A 217 11.15 -0.99 -8.52
C TRP A 217 10.25 -2.22 -8.44
N ASP A 218 10.35 -3.10 -9.43
CA ASP A 218 9.53 -4.32 -9.49
C ASP A 218 9.90 -5.31 -8.38
N GLU A 219 11.19 -5.49 -8.08
CA GLU A 219 11.64 -6.32 -6.96
C GLU A 219 11.09 -5.82 -5.64
N LEU A 220 11.20 -4.51 -5.37
CA LEU A 220 10.70 -3.93 -4.12
C LEU A 220 9.19 -4.10 -3.96
N ARG A 221 8.42 -3.87 -5.01
CA ARG A 221 6.96 -4.05 -4.99
C ARG A 221 6.59 -5.51 -4.73
N ARG A 222 7.24 -6.45 -5.41
CA ARG A 222 7.02 -7.88 -5.24
C ARG A 222 7.43 -8.37 -3.85
N LEU A 223 8.57 -7.91 -3.35
CA LEU A 223 9.03 -8.16 -1.99
C LEU A 223 8.01 -7.72 -0.93
N MET A 224 7.50 -6.51 -1.04
CA MET A 224 6.50 -5.98 -0.11
C MET A 224 5.16 -6.73 -0.22
N TRP A 225 4.80 -7.17 -1.40
CA TRP A 225 3.62 -8.01 -1.62
C TRP A 225 3.76 -9.38 -0.95
N ASP A 226 4.84 -10.10 -1.24
CA ASP A 226 5.01 -11.49 -0.83
C ASP A 226 5.34 -11.64 0.67
N TYR A 227 6.20 -10.77 1.20
CA TYR A 227 6.70 -10.90 2.56
C TYR A 227 6.06 -9.97 3.60
N VAL A 228 5.54 -8.82 3.17
CA VAL A 228 5.01 -7.78 4.05
C VAL A 228 3.50 -7.59 3.88
N GLY A 229 2.83 -8.56 3.28
CA GLY A 229 1.38 -8.60 3.07
C GLY A 229 0.58 -8.62 4.37
N ILE A 230 -0.68 -9.07 4.28
CA ILE A 230 -1.63 -9.05 5.41
C ILE A 230 -1.22 -10.03 6.50
N VAL A 231 -0.94 -11.28 6.12
CA VAL A 231 -0.51 -12.35 7.04
C VAL A 231 1.00 -12.30 7.20
N ARG A 232 1.47 -11.95 8.38
CA ARG A 232 2.88 -11.65 8.68
C ARG A 232 3.49 -12.66 9.62
N THR A 233 4.79 -12.95 9.42
CA THR A 233 5.63 -13.71 10.34
C THR A 233 6.97 -13.00 10.50
N ASP A 234 7.59 -13.08 11.68
CA ASP A 234 8.92 -12.49 11.91
C ASP A 234 9.95 -12.96 10.91
N LYS A 235 9.90 -14.25 10.56
CA LYS A 235 10.82 -14.86 9.59
C LYS A 235 10.73 -14.19 8.22
N ARG A 236 9.50 -13.89 7.73
CA ARG A 236 9.29 -13.19 6.46
C ARG A 236 9.67 -11.72 6.56
N LEU A 237 9.26 -11.04 7.64
CA LEU A 237 9.59 -9.64 7.86
C LEU A 237 11.10 -9.41 7.98
N LYS A 238 11.85 -10.27 8.69
CA LYS A 238 13.31 -10.20 8.77
C LYS A 238 13.98 -10.40 7.41
N ARG A 239 13.48 -11.34 6.59
CA ARG A 239 13.97 -11.53 5.21
C ARG A 239 13.68 -10.29 4.35
N ALA A 240 12.49 -9.72 4.46
CA ALA A 240 12.14 -8.49 3.76
C ALA A 240 13.08 -7.35 4.16
N LEU A 241 13.34 -7.16 5.46
CA LEU A 241 14.23 -6.11 5.95
C LEU A 241 15.64 -6.23 5.37
N THR A 242 16.20 -7.44 5.33
CA THR A 242 17.52 -7.68 4.74
C THR A 242 17.54 -7.30 3.25
N ARG A 243 16.53 -7.71 2.47
CA ARG A 243 16.46 -7.40 1.04
C ARG A 243 16.23 -5.90 0.77
N VAL A 244 15.35 -5.25 1.53
CA VAL A 244 15.14 -3.81 1.41
C VAL A 244 16.44 -3.05 1.65
N ARG A 245 17.25 -3.45 2.63
CA ARG A 245 18.54 -2.80 2.89
C ARG A 245 19.53 -2.99 1.76
N ASN A 246 19.63 -4.18 1.19
CA ASN A 246 20.49 -4.42 0.03
C ASN A 246 20.06 -3.51 -1.15
N LEU A 247 18.74 -3.45 -1.43
CA LEU A 247 18.23 -2.54 -2.46
C LEU A 247 18.52 -1.07 -2.15
N GLN A 248 18.45 -0.65 -0.88
CA GLN A 248 18.80 0.71 -0.48
C GLN A 248 20.28 1.02 -0.73
N GLU A 249 21.18 0.07 -0.49
CA GLU A 249 22.62 0.24 -0.77
C GLU A 249 22.86 0.41 -2.28
N GLU A 250 22.25 -0.42 -3.12
CA GLU A 250 22.33 -0.30 -4.58
C GLU A 250 21.73 1.01 -5.09
N ILE A 251 20.54 1.38 -4.62
CA ILE A 251 19.88 2.63 -4.98
C ILE A 251 20.71 3.83 -4.54
N GLN A 252 21.36 3.77 -3.37
CA GLN A 252 22.21 4.82 -2.86
C GLN A 252 23.48 5.01 -3.72
N ALA A 253 24.11 3.93 -4.16
CA ALA A 253 25.24 3.98 -5.07
C ALA A 253 24.81 4.61 -6.40
N TYR A 254 23.75 4.12 -7.01
CA TYR A 254 23.21 4.64 -8.26
C TYR A 254 22.81 6.12 -8.17
N TYR A 255 22.24 6.55 -7.03
CA TYR A 255 21.84 7.94 -6.78
C TYR A 255 23.01 8.93 -6.81
N TRP A 256 24.20 8.50 -6.40
CA TRP A 256 25.39 9.37 -6.39
C TRP A 256 26.19 9.33 -7.69
N ASP A 257 26.08 8.25 -8.44
CA ASP A 257 26.81 8.04 -9.69
C ASP A 257 26.13 8.70 -10.90
N PHE A 258 24.79 8.79 -10.86
CA PHE A 258 24.00 9.22 -12.01
C PHE A 258 23.13 10.45 -11.75
N THR A 259 22.77 11.13 -12.86
CA THR A 259 21.85 12.27 -12.83
C THR A 259 20.51 11.86 -12.24
N VAL A 260 20.02 12.62 -11.26
CA VAL A 260 18.80 12.33 -10.51
C VAL A 260 17.57 12.50 -11.39
N THR A 261 16.79 11.43 -11.54
CA THR A 261 15.50 11.40 -12.22
C THR A 261 14.34 11.29 -11.23
N SER A 262 13.11 11.58 -11.69
CA SER A 262 11.91 11.39 -10.88
C SER A 262 11.76 9.94 -10.42
N ASP A 263 11.99 8.98 -11.31
CA ASP A 263 11.84 7.55 -11.05
C ASP A 263 12.86 7.07 -10.00
N LEU A 264 14.09 7.58 -10.07
CA LEU A 264 15.13 7.27 -9.07
C LEU A 264 14.78 7.84 -7.69
N LEU A 265 14.23 9.07 -7.64
CA LEU A 265 13.76 9.66 -6.38
C LEU A 265 12.59 8.87 -5.78
N GLU A 266 11.64 8.48 -6.60
CA GLU A 266 10.50 7.67 -6.15
C GLU A 266 10.96 6.29 -5.66
N LEU A 267 11.86 5.61 -6.37
CA LEU A 267 12.43 4.34 -5.95
C LEU A 267 13.14 4.45 -4.61
N ARG A 268 13.99 5.46 -4.41
CA ARG A 268 14.65 5.74 -3.14
C ARG A 268 13.63 5.95 -2.00
N ASN A 269 12.59 6.72 -2.27
CA ASN A 269 11.54 7.00 -1.28
C ASN A 269 10.74 5.75 -0.97
N LEU A 270 10.39 4.92 -1.95
CA LEU A 270 9.72 3.64 -1.77
C LEU A 270 10.55 2.68 -0.92
N ALA A 271 11.86 2.58 -1.17
CA ALA A 271 12.76 1.73 -0.38
C ALA A 271 12.83 2.20 1.09
N THR A 272 12.90 3.52 1.32
CA THR A 272 12.88 4.11 2.66
C THR A 272 11.58 3.81 3.40
N VAL A 273 10.42 4.05 2.75
CA VAL A 273 9.11 3.78 3.34
C VAL A 273 8.92 2.28 3.58
N SER A 274 9.40 1.42 2.68
CA SER A 274 9.34 -0.03 2.84
C SER A 274 10.09 -0.50 4.08
N GLU A 275 11.31 0.01 4.33
CA GLU A 275 12.05 -0.29 5.58
C GLU A 275 11.26 0.13 6.81
N LEU A 276 10.70 1.33 6.80
CA LEU A 276 9.93 1.86 7.93
C LEU A 276 8.70 1.00 8.22
N ILE A 277 7.96 0.57 7.18
CA ILE A 277 6.81 -0.34 7.31
C ILE A 277 7.24 -1.69 7.89
N VAL A 278 8.31 -2.29 7.38
CA VAL A 278 8.79 -3.59 7.85
C VAL A 278 9.25 -3.52 9.31
N ARG A 279 9.99 -2.48 9.70
CA ARG A 279 10.45 -2.27 11.08
C ARG A 279 9.28 -2.05 12.03
N SER A 280 8.32 -1.19 11.67
CA SER A 280 7.12 -0.97 12.46
C SER A 280 6.31 -2.27 12.63
N ALA A 281 6.21 -3.09 11.57
CA ALA A 281 5.55 -4.38 11.64
C ALA A 281 6.27 -5.40 12.54
N LEU A 282 7.60 -5.38 12.61
CA LEU A 282 8.41 -6.21 13.51
C LEU A 282 8.25 -5.80 14.98
N GLU A 283 8.13 -4.50 15.25
CA GLU A 283 7.93 -3.96 16.59
C GLU A 283 6.51 -4.21 17.14
N ARG A 284 5.53 -4.37 16.25
CA ARG A 284 4.14 -4.55 16.62
C ARG A 284 3.86 -5.97 17.09
N ARG A 285 3.60 -6.13 18.40
CA ARG A 285 3.38 -7.43 19.06
C ARG A 285 1.91 -7.75 19.31
N GLU A 286 1.02 -7.30 18.45
CA GLU A 286 -0.41 -7.60 18.51
C GLU A 286 -0.95 -7.94 17.13
N SER A 287 -2.05 -8.73 17.07
CA SER A 287 -2.83 -8.92 15.84
C SER A 287 -4.06 -8.03 15.91
N ARG A 288 -4.05 -6.95 15.11
CA ARG A 288 -5.14 -5.97 15.07
C ARG A 288 -5.29 -5.38 13.66
N GLY A 289 -6.54 -5.18 13.25
CA GLY A 289 -6.83 -4.69 11.90
C GLY A 289 -6.31 -5.65 10.83
N LEU A 290 -5.56 -5.13 9.87
CA LEU A 290 -4.93 -5.93 8.81
C LEU A 290 -3.48 -6.35 9.12
N HIS A 291 -3.00 -6.08 10.32
CA HIS A 291 -1.78 -6.70 10.82
C HIS A 291 -2.14 -8.02 11.49
N LEU A 292 -2.07 -9.12 10.75
CA LEU A 292 -2.25 -10.46 11.29
C LEU A 292 -0.88 -11.10 11.53
N SER A 293 -0.43 -11.05 12.78
CA SER A 293 0.80 -11.71 13.21
C SER A 293 0.51 -13.14 13.65
N LEU A 294 1.07 -14.13 12.95
CA LEU A 294 0.91 -15.55 13.31
C LEU A 294 1.73 -15.97 14.54
N ILE A 295 2.48 -15.06 15.14
CA ILE A 295 3.37 -15.34 16.28
C ILE A 295 2.73 -14.89 17.60
N HIS A 296 1.86 -13.88 17.54
CA HIS A 296 1.22 -13.27 18.70
C HIS A 296 -0.30 -13.56 18.77
N ILE A 297 -0.71 -14.70 18.20
CA ILE A 297 -2.07 -15.22 18.33
C ILE A 297 -2.15 -16.16 19.51
#